data_ec30e00ff4030c50c9b904f90c976473
#
_entry.id   ec30e00ff4030c50c9b904f90c976473
#
_cell.length_a   1.000
_cell.length_b   1.000
_cell.length_c   1.000
_cell.angle_alpha   90.00
_cell.angle_beta   90.00
_cell.angle_gamma   90.00
#
_symmetry.space_group_name_H-M   'P 1'
#
loop_
_entity.id
_entity.type
_entity.pdbx_description
1 polymer ?
#
loop_
_entity_poly.entity_id
_entity_poly.type
_entity_poly.pdbx_seq_one_letter_code
_entity_poly.pdbx_strand_id
1 'polypeptide(L)'
;MTIFRKNKVWILFLCVYFLMEGTLLAQNAKLTNFAIIRHNDDLLFKMNLEGAFAEEMNRAVMTGVSASFSYFIKLYTIKDLWFDRKISDVYLTTTVKYDTLKKTFTVSRSWKNAEPVVTESFKEAQELMTHIEGLKIIQVSHLEKNGKYQIQAKAEVSKLTLPFYLHYIFPIGYFWDLETDWYMIDFVY
;
A
#
# COMPACT_ATOMS: atom_id res chain seq x y z
N MET A 1 60.16 6.49 12.02
CA MET A 1 59.56 5.96 10.77
C MET A 1 58.48 4.89 11.01
N THR A 2 57.77 4.92 12.11
CA THR A 2 56.80 3.84 12.53
C THR A 2 55.33 4.37 12.73
N ILE A 3 55.12 5.68 12.72
CA ILE A 3 53.79 6.27 12.98
C ILE A 3 52.92 6.24 11.73
N PHE A 4 53.47 6.34 10.52
CA PHE A 4 52.74 6.35 9.25
C PHE A 4 52.12 5.01 8.84
N ARG A 5 52.57 3.91 9.44
CA ARG A 5 52.06 2.56 9.10
C ARG A 5 50.80 2.18 9.86
N LYS A 6 50.61 2.70 11.07
CA LYS A 6 49.38 2.48 11.87
C LYS A 6 48.17 3.17 11.29
N ASN A 7 48.32 4.37 10.74
CA ASN A 7 47.18 5.13 10.18
C ASN A 7 46.61 4.50 8.91
N LYS A 8 47.44 3.83 8.10
CA LYS A 8 46.94 3.14 6.88
C LYS A 8 46.04 1.94 7.21
N VAL A 9 46.34 1.21 8.30
CA VAL A 9 45.52 0.08 8.75
C VAL A 9 44.18 0.56 9.28
N TRP A 10 44.15 1.66 10.01
CA TRP A 10 42.89 2.29 10.49
C TRP A 10 42.02 2.81 9.35
N ILE A 11 42.60 3.41 8.32
CA ILE A 11 41.89 3.85 7.13
C ILE A 11 41.28 2.65 6.36
N LEU A 12 42.05 1.54 6.30
CA LEU A 12 41.57 0.32 5.63
C LEU A 12 40.42 -0.33 6.40
N PHE A 13 40.46 -0.34 7.72
CA PHE A 13 39.36 -0.78 8.58
C PHE A 13 38.11 0.11 8.44
N LEU A 14 38.30 1.44 8.34
CA LEU A 14 37.21 2.38 8.13
C LEU A 14 36.58 2.19 6.76
N CYS A 15 37.36 1.95 5.71
CA CYS A 15 36.85 1.66 4.36
C CYS A 15 36.08 0.34 4.31
N VAL A 16 36.56 -0.70 4.98
CA VAL A 16 35.88 -2.00 5.06
C VAL A 16 34.56 -1.89 5.86
N TYR A 17 34.54 -1.07 6.91
CA TYR A 17 33.32 -0.79 7.67
C TYR A 17 32.25 -0.08 6.83
N PHE A 18 32.65 0.91 6.00
CA PHE A 18 31.76 1.59 5.06
C PHE A 18 31.27 0.71 3.90
N LEU A 19 32.04 -0.32 3.52
CA LEU A 19 31.66 -1.29 2.48
C LEU A 19 30.72 -2.38 3.01
N MET A 20 30.55 -2.50 4.31
CA MET A 20 29.58 -3.40 4.95
C MET A 20 28.22 -2.73 5.18
N GLU A 21 27.94 -1.58 4.58
CA GLU A 21 26.57 -1.06 4.51
C GLU A 21 25.75 -2.06 3.66
N GLY A 22 25.18 -3.04 4.37
CA GLY A 22 24.26 -3.99 3.77
C GLY A 22 23.18 -3.20 3.05
N THR A 23 22.94 -3.55 1.79
CA THR A 23 21.78 -3.07 1.05
C THR A 23 20.55 -3.39 1.87
N LEU A 24 20.03 -2.40 2.58
CA LEU A 24 18.69 -2.44 3.12
C LEU A 24 17.78 -2.60 1.90
N LEU A 25 17.36 -3.83 1.65
CA LEU A 25 16.27 -4.10 0.71
C LEU A 25 15.03 -3.46 1.32
N ALA A 26 14.81 -2.20 1.00
CA ALA A 26 13.53 -1.57 1.26
C ALA A 26 12.49 -2.44 0.54
N GLN A 27 11.64 -3.09 1.31
CA GLN A 27 10.54 -3.88 0.77
C GLN A 27 9.53 -2.89 0.21
N ASN A 28 9.68 -2.56 -1.08
CA ASN A 28 8.82 -1.59 -1.75
C ASN A 28 7.46 -2.23 -1.98
N ALA A 29 6.44 -1.68 -1.34
CA ALA A 29 5.06 -2.02 -1.68
C ALA A 29 4.78 -1.63 -3.12
N LYS A 30 4.06 -2.48 -3.85
CA LYS A 30 3.69 -2.23 -5.25
C LYS A 30 2.26 -2.68 -5.50
N LEU A 31 1.61 -1.97 -6.42
CA LEU A 31 0.32 -2.36 -6.93
C LEU A 31 0.48 -3.32 -8.10
N THR A 32 -0.32 -4.39 -8.14
CA THR A 32 -0.26 -5.47 -9.14
C THR A 32 -1.66 -5.95 -9.51
N ASN A 33 -1.74 -6.87 -10.48
CA ASN A 33 -2.98 -7.58 -10.85
C ASN A 33 -4.16 -6.66 -11.20
N PHE A 34 -3.89 -5.62 -11.97
CA PHE A 34 -4.91 -4.69 -12.38
C PHE A 34 -5.87 -5.31 -13.39
N ALA A 35 -7.16 -5.09 -13.16
CA ALA A 35 -8.18 -5.43 -14.13
C ALA A 35 -9.29 -4.37 -14.13
N ILE A 36 -9.76 -4.03 -15.33
CA ILE A 36 -10.91 -3.18 -15.57
C ILE A 36 -11.99 -4.08 -16.14
N ILE A 37 -13.12 -4.18 -15.45
CA ILE A 37 -14.21 -5.11 -15.78
C ILE A 37 -15.49 -4.32 -15.93
N ARG A 38 -16.17 -4.47 -17.06
CA ARG A 38 -17.54 -3.98 -17.20
C ARG A 38 -18.50 -5.00 -16.59
N HIS A 39 -19.30 -4.56 -15.66
CA HIS A 39 -20.38 -5.34 -15.08
C HIS A 39 -21.69 -4.54 -15.12
N ASN A 40 -22.64 -4.97 -15.95
CA ASN A 40 -23.86 -4.22 -16.24
C ASN A 40 -23.52 -2.76 -16.69
N ASP A 41 -24.02 -1.78 -15.96
CA ASP A 41 -23.81 -0.34 -16.20
C ASP A 41 -22.63 0.24 -15.39
N ASP A 42 -21.87 -0.58 -14.73
CA ASP A 42 -20.75 -0.15 -13.89
C ASP A 42 -19.40 -0.58 -14.47
N LEU A 43 -18.43 0.32 -14.38
CA LEU A 43 -17.02 0.02 -14.60
C LEU A 43 -16.40 -0.35 -13.24
N LEU A 44 -16.02 -1.61 -13.11
CA LEU A 44 -15.39 -2.15 -11.91
C LEU A 44 -13.88 -2.24 -12.08
N PHE A 45 -13.18 -2.03 -10.98
CA PHE A 45 -11.72 -2.09 -10.92
C PHE A 45 -11.28 -3.14 -9.90
N LYS A 46 -10.18 -3.81 -10.24
CA LYS A 46 -9.50 -4.78 -9.38
C LYS A 46 -8.02 -4.46 -9.34
N MET A 47 -7.41 -4.60 -8.17
CA MET A 47 -5.96 -4.52 -7.96
C MET A 47 -5.55 -5.25 -6.69
N ASN A 48 -4.26 -5.58 -6.59
CA ASN A 48 -3.64 -6.12 -5.39
C ASN A 48 -2.52 -5.19 -4.92
N LEU A 49 -2.30 -5.15 -3.60
CA LEU A 49 -1.16 -4.50 -2.98
C LEU A 49 -0.20 -5.58 -2.47
N GLU A 50 0.98 -5.68 -3.06
CA GLU A 50 2.04 -6.61 -2.66
C GLU A 50 3.12 -5.91 -1.82
N GLY A 51 3.75 -6.63 -0.91
CA GLY A 51 4.86 -6.12 -0.10
C GLY A 51 4.46 -5.15 1.02
N ALA A 52 3.15 -4.93 1.26
CA ALA A 52 2.68 -4.00 2.27
C ALA A 52 2.88 -4.49 3.72
N PHE A 53 2.89 -5.80 3.92
CA PHE A 53 3.05 -6.41 5.24
C PHE A 53 4.51 -6.83 5.48
N ALA A 54 5.39 -5.85 5.73
CA ALA A 54 6.74 -6.10 6.21
C ALA A 54 6.72 -6.81 7.57
N GLU A 55 7.83 -7.44 7.95
CA GLU A 55 7.92 -8.21 9.20
C GLU A 55 7.58 -7.36 10.44
N GLU A 56 8.01 -6.11 10.45
CA GLU A 56 7.71 -5.16 11.51
C GLU A 56 6.21 -4.86 11.60
N MET A 57 5.55 -4.64 10.46
CA MET A 57 4.09 -4.44 10.39
C MET A 57 3.35 -5.66 10.95
N ASN A 58 3.79 -6.85 10.56
CA ASN A 58 3.23 -8.11 11.05
C ASN A 58 3.35 -8.19 12.58
N ARG A 59 4.53 -7.89 13.12
CA ARG A 59 4.75 -7.85 14.57
C ARG A 59 3.86 -6.83 15.28
N ALA A 60 3.74 -5.62 14.72
CA ALA A 60 2.90 -4.57 15.28
C ALA A 60 1.42 -5.00 15.34
N VAL A 61 0.89 -5.53 14.24
CA VAL A 61 -0.50 -6.03 14.18
C VAL A 61 -0.72 -7.15 15.22
N MET A 62 0.20 -8.09 15.34
CA MET A 62 0.11 -9.20 16.31
C MET A 62 0.16 -8.76 17.78
N THR A 63 0.64 -7.56 18.07
CA THR A 63 0.56 -6.95 19.42
C THR A 63 -0.74 -6.17 19.65
N GLY A 64 -1.68 -6.17 18.69
CA GLY A 64 -2.97 -5.49 18.77
C GLY A 64 -2.97 -4.05 18.23
N VAL A 65 -1.86 -3.60 17.60
CA VAL A 65 -1.81 -2.34 16.88
C VAL A 65 -2.68 -2.43 15.64
N SER A 66 -3.58 -1.45 15.44
CA SER A 66 -4.38 -1.39 14.21
C SER A 66 -3.55 -0.84 13.06
N ALA A 67 -3.58 -1.52 11.92
CA ALA A 67 -2.98 -1.06 10.67
C ALA A 67 -4.06 -0.67 9.66
N SER A 68 -3.85 0.44 8.95
CA SER A 68 -4.78 0.92 7.91
C SER A 68 -4.03 1.28 6.64
N PHE A 69 -4.57 0.85 5.50
CA PHE A 69 -4.12 1.26 4.18
C PHE A 69 -5.14 2.18 3.54
N SER A 70 -4.66 3.24 2.90
CA SER A 70 -5.44 4.13 2.04
C SER A 70 -5.15 3.84 0.58
N TYR A 71 -6.17 3.84 -0.23
CA TYR A 71 -6.07 3.66 -1.67
C TYR A 71 -6.73 4.83 -2.37
N PHE A 72 -6.03 5.36 -3.36
CA PHE A 72 -6.47 6.47 -4.20
C PHE A 72 -6.59 5.97 -5.62
N ILE A 73 -7.76 6.08 -6.20
CA ILE A 73 -8.02 5.66 -7.58
C ILE A 73 -8.69 6.82 -8.32
N LYS A 74 -8.04 7.31 -9.37
CA LYS A 74 -8.52 8.43 -10.19
C LYS A 74 -8.72 7.98 -11.61
N LEU A 75 -9.80 8.42 -12.23
CA LEU A 75 -10.09 8.17 -13.64
C LEU A 75 -10.06 9.49 -14.41
N TYR A 76 -9.29 9.51 -15.47
CA TYR A 76 -9.16 10.66 -16.37
C TYR A 76 -9.66 10.32 -17.76
N THR A 77 -10.26 11.30 -18.44
CA THR A 77 -10.43 11.29 -19.89
C THR A 77 -9.19 11.91 -20.52
N ILE A 78 -8.55 11.18 -21.44
CA ILE A 78 -7.36 11.64 -22.15
C ILE A 78 -7.77 12.34 -23.45
N LYS A 79 -7.25 13.56 -23.67
CA LYS A 79 -7.54 14.37 -24.86
C LYS A 79 -6.26 14.73 -25.58
N ASP A 80 -6.13 14.38 -26.85
CA ASP A 80 -4.90 14.57 -27.64
C ASP A 80 -4.44 16.05 -27.80
N LEU A 81 -5.35 17.02 -27.64
CA LEU A 81 -5.06 18.46 -27.84
C LEU A 81 -5.48 19.36 -26.67
N TRP A 82 -5.85 18.79 -25.53
CA TRP A 82 -6.34 19.54 -24.38
C TRP A 82 -5.91 18.87 -23.09
N PHE A 83 -6.10 19.57 -21.96
CA PHE A 83 -5.79 18.98 -20.64
C PHE A 83 -6.69 17.79 -20.33
N ASP A 84 -6.10 16.75 -19.72
CA ASP A 84 -6.81 15.59 -19.22
C ASP A 84 -7.80 16.00 -18.14
N ARG A 85 -9.01 15.45 -18.20
CA ARG A 85 -10.06 15.79 -17.26
C ARG A 85 -10.33 14.63 -16.30
N LYS A 86 -10.14 14.86 -15.01
CA LYS A 86 -10.54 13.90 -13.98
C LYS A 86 -12.07 13.78 -13.97
N ILE A 87 -12.59 12.55 -14.15
CA ILE A 87 -14.02 12.24 -14.18
C ILE A 87 -14.48 11.37 -13.02
N SER A 88 -13.55 10.71 -12.31
CA SER A 88 -13.83 10.00 -11.06
C SER A 88 -12.63 10.09 -10.11
N ASP A 89 -12.93 10.14 -8.82
CA ASP A 89 -11.93 10.15 -7.73
C ASP A 89 -12.49 9.30 -6.59
N VAL A 90 -11.89 8.12 -6.39
CA VAL A 90 -12.33 7.16 -5.38
C VAL A 90 -11.26 7.03 -4.33
N TYR A 91 -11.64 7.27 -3.08
CA TYR A 91 -10.81 7.06 -1.90
C TYR A 91 -11.40 5.93 -1.08
N LEU A 92 -10.57 4.99 -0.68
CA LEU A 92 -11.00 3.89 0.18
C LEU A 92 -9.93 3.51 1.20
N THR A 93 -10.37 2.91 2.30
CA THR A 93 -9.49 2.45 3.36
C THR A 93 -9.80 1.00 3.72
N THR A 94 -8.75 0.29 4.08
CA THR A 94 -8.84 -1.02 4.76
C THR A 94 -8.18 -0.90 6.12
N THR A 95 -8.76 -1.53 7.13
CA THR A 95 -8.19 -1.52 8.49
C THR A 95 -8.24 -2.91 9.07
N VAL A 96 -7.14 -3.37 9.64
CA VAL A 96 -7.08 -4.60 10.43
C VAL A 96 -6.78 -4.30 11.88
N LYS A 97 -7.45 -5.00 12.78
CA LYS A 97 -7.19 -4.99 14.22
C LYS A 97 -7.17 -6.43 14.74
N TYR A 98 -6.12 -6.79 15.47
CA TYR A 98 -6.02 -8.06 16.16
C TYR A 98 -6.52 -7.95 17.61
N ASP A 99 -7.45 -8.80 17.99
CA ASP A 99 -7.88 -8.96 19.38
C ASP A 99 -7.02 -10.05 20.01
N THR A 100 -6.10 -9.67 20.88
CA THR A 100 -5.15 -10.57 21.54
C THR A 100 -5.81 -11.54 22.53
N LEU A 101 -6.99 -11.19 23.05
CA LEU A 101 -7.74 -12.03 23.96
C LEU A 101 -8.54 -13.09 23.20
N LYS A 102 -9.27 -12.67 22.17
CA LYS A 102 -10.08 -13.57 21.32
C LYS A 102 -9.25 -14.30 20.26
N LYS A 103 -8.01 -13.83 20.02
CA LYS A 103 -7.12 -14.34 18.96
C LYS A 103 -7.74 -14.25 17.56
N THR A 104 -8.49 -13.18 17.30
CA THR A 104 -9.17 -12.94 16.02
C THR A 104 -8.76 -11.63 15.41
N PHE A 105 -8.76 -11.56 14.08
CA PHE A 105 -8.54 -10.36 13.29
C PHE A 105 -9.88 -9.81 12.84
N THR A 106 -10.11 -8.52 13.02
CA THR A 106 -11.26 -7.81 12.50
C THR A 106 -10.78 -6.93 11.35
N VAL A 107 -11.30 -7.16 10.13
CA VAL A 107 -10.96 -6.41 8.93
C VAL A 107 -12.15 -5.59 8.46
N SER A 108 -11.97 -4.27 8.39
CA SER A 108 -12.96 -3.32 7.86
C SER A 108 -12.53 -2.84 6.49
N ARG A 109 -13.48 -2.70 5.55
CA ARG A 109 -13.27 -2.27 4.17
C ARG A 109 -14.31 -1.21 3.81
N SER A 110 -13.88 0.04 3.54
CA SER A 110 -14.79 1.19 3.41
C SER A 110 -15.72 1.13 2.18
N TRP A 111 -15.35 0.39 1.12
CA TRP A 111 -16.16 0.28 -0.12
C TRP A 111 -17.17 -0.86 -0.11
N LYS A 112 -17.04 -1.76 0.82
CA LYS A 112 -18.04 -2.80 1.06
C LYS A 112 -18.86 -2.34 2.25
N ASN A 113 -20.07 -1.89 2.03
CA ASN A 113 -21.04 -1.50 3.08
C ASN A 113 -21.44 -2.70 3.98
N ALA A 114 -20.55 -3.66 4.12
CA ALA A 114 -20.72 -4.88 4.87
C ALA A 114 -20.12 -4.71 6.28
N GLU A 115 -20.62 -5.49 7.21
CA GLU A 115 -20.02 -5.62 8.53
C GLU A 115 -18.53 -6.02 8.40
N PRO A 116 -17.70 -5.63 9.38
CA PRO A 116 -16.30 -6.07 9.43
C PRO A 116 -16.20 -7.59 9.40
N VAL A 117 -15.27 -8.12 8.62
CA VAL A 117 -14.99 -9.56 8.55
C VAL A 117 -14.10 -9.93 9.73
N VAL A 118 -14.50 -10.99 10.46
CA VAL A 118 -13.72 -11.55 11.56
C VAL A 118 -13.14 -12.89 11.13
N THR A 119 -11.82 -13.06 11.29
CA THR A 119 -11.11 -14.30 10.97
C THR A 119 -10.05 -14.62 12.02
N GLU A 120 -9.71 -15.91 12.18
CA GLU A 120 -8.58 -16.34 13.01
C GLU A 120 -7.27 -16.42 12.20
N SER A 121 -7.35 -16.36 10.86
CA SER A 121 -6.20 -16.45 9.97
C SER A 121 -5.61 -15.08 9.67
N PHE A 122 -4.35 -14.87 10.05
CA PHE A 122 -3.63 -13.66 9.70
C PHE A 122 -3.44 -13.51 8.18
N LYS A 123 -3.19 -14.62 7.48
CA LYS A 123 -3.06 -14.62 6.03
C LYS A 123 -4.36 -14.16 5.35
N GLU A 124 -5.50 -14.66 5.79
CA GLU A 124 -6.80 -14.23 5.29
C GLU A 124 -7.05 -12.75 5.58
N ALA A 125 -6.70 -12.27 6.79
CA ALA A 125 -6.80 -10.86 7.13
C ALA A 125 -5.92 -9.99 6.20
N GLN A 126 -4.69 -10.42 5.90
CA GLN A 126 -3.80 -9.73 4.94
C GLN A 126 -4.42 -9.70 3.53
N GLU A 127 -4.96 -10.83 3.05
CA GLU A 127 -5.63 -10.91 1.75
C GLU A 127 -6.83 -9.96 1.67
N LEU A 128 -7.67 -9.93 2.71
CA LEU A 128 -8.82 -9.02 2.81
C LEU A 128 -8.41 -7.54 2.79
N MET A 129 -7.23 -7.21 3.31
CA MET A 129 -6.68 -5.86 3.33
C MET A 129 -6.10 -5.42 1.98
N THR A 130 -5.46 -6.33 1.26
CA THR A 130 -4.64 -6.04 0.08
C THR A 130 -5.31 -6.33 -1.24
N HIS A 131 -6.39 -7.13 -1.26
CA HIS A 131 -7.13 -7.45 -2.49
C HIS A 131 -8.34 -6.53 -2.64
N ILE A 132 -8.25 -5.59 -3.56
CA ILE A 132 -9.36 -4.73 -3.95
C ILE A 132 -10.04 -5.37 -5.15
N GLU A 133 -11.30 -5.77 -4.99
CA GLU A 133 -12.08 -6.40 -6.04
C GLU A 133 -13.51 -5.88 -6.06
N GLY A 134 -14.04 -5.69 -7.27
CA GLY A 134 -15.40 -5.20 -7.49
C GLY A 134 -15.59 -3.75 -7.08
N LEU A 135 -14.52 -2.93 -7.11
CA LEU A 135 -14.61 -1.51 -6.80
C LEU A 135 -15.26 -0.77 -7.97
N LYS A 136 -16.42 -0.18 -7.74
CA LYS A 136 -17.09 0.69 -8.72
C LYS A 136 -16.32 2.00 -8.86
N ILE A 137 -15.89 2.30 -10.09
CA ILE A 137 -15.18 3.55 -10.43
C ILE A 137 -16.16 4.59 -10.97
N ILE A 138 -17.00 4.20 -11.93
CA ILE A 138 -17.94 5.09 -12.60
C ILE A 138 -19.04 4.27 -13.27
N GLN A 139 -20.18 4.89 -13.57
CA GLN A 139 -21.16 4.30 -14.46
C GLN A 139 -20.71 4.42 -15.92
N VAL A 140 -20.91 3.36 -16.67
CA VAL A 140 -20.55 3.25 -18.09
C VAL A 140 -21.24 4.34 -18.96
N SER A 141 -22.42 4.77 -18.57
CA SER A 141 -23.16 5.86 -19.22
C SER A 141 -22.43 7.21 -19.24
N HIS A 142 -21.43 7.40 -18.37
CA HIS A 142 -20.60 8.60 -18.33
C HIS A 142 -19.35 8.49 -19.21
N LEU A 143 -19.16 7.35 -19.89
CA LEU A 143 -18.03 7.11 -20.79
C LEU A 143 -18.46 7.28 -22.23
N GLU A 144 -17.60 7.92 -23.02
CA GLU A 144 -17.81 8.10 -24.48
C GLU A 144 -17.28 6.86 -25.23
N LYS A 145 -18.05 6.36 -26.18
CA LYS A 145 -17.62 5.24 -27.02
C LYS A 145 -16.37 5.62 -27.81
N ASN A 146 -15.36 4.74 -27.80
CA ASN A 146 -14.01 4.97 -28.33
C ASN A 146 -13.25 6.09 -27.63
N GLY A 147 -13.70 6.53 -26.45
CA GLY A 147 -12.98 7.48 -25.62
C GLY A 147 -11.70 6.87 -25.04
N LYS A 148 -10.65 7.67 -24.94
CA LYS A 148 -9.38 7.30 -24.28
C LYS A 148 -9.42 7.68 -22.81
N TYR A 149 -9.07 6.76 -21.96
CA TYR A 149 -9.12 6.94 -20.51
C TYR A 149 -7.85 6.44 -19.84
N GLN A 150 -7.52 7.01 -18.70
CA GLN A 150 -6.42 6.55 -17.85
C GLN A 150 -6.92 6.39 -16.42
N ILE A 151 -6.68 5.22 -15.82
CA ILE A 151 -6.80 5.00 -14.39
C ILE A 151 -5.43 5.20 -13.75
N GLN A 152 -5.40 6.01 -12.70
CA GLN A 152 -4.24 6.19 -11.84
C GLN A 152 -4.58 5.62 -10.46
N ALA A 153 -3.73 4.74 -9.93
CA ALA A 153 -3.91 4.14 -8.63
C ALA A 153 -2.64 4.27 -7.77
N LYS A 154 -2.83 4.47 -6.47
CA LYS A 154 -1.78 4.57 -5.46
C LYS A 154 -2.30 3.98 -4.14
N ALA A 155 -1.40 3.39 -3.37
CA ALA A 155 -1.68 2.96 -2.00
C ALA A 155 -0.65 3.54 -1.03
N GLU A 156 -1.09 3.81 0.20
CA GLU A 156 -0.22 4.27 1.29
C GLU A 156 -0.69 3.71 2.64
N VAL A 157 0.21 3.62 3.60
CA VAL A 157 -0.15 3.34 5.00
C VAL A 157 -0.76 4.61 5.59
N SER A 158 -2.03 4.57 5.95
CA SER A 158 -2.74 5.75 6.42
C SER A 158 -2.43 6.11 7.87
N LYS A 159 -2.37 5.14 8.76
CA LYS A 159 -2.05 5.33 10.20
C LYS A 159 -1.81 4.00 10.89
N LEU A 160 -0.76 3.95 11.72
CA LEU A 160 -0.66 3.01 12.82
C LEU A 160 -1.09 3.75 14.08
N THR A 161 -2.21 3.37 14.67
CA THR A 161 -2.62 3.95 15.96
C THR A 161 -1.87 3.21 17.07
N LEU A 162 -0.69 3.72 17.43
CA LEU A 162 0.11 3.17 18.52
C LEU A 162 -0.46 3.64 19.85
N PRO A 163 -0.78 2.75 20.80
CA PRO A 163 -0.99 3.12 22.20
C PRO A 163 0.26 3.83 22.74
N PHE A 164 0.07 4.81 23.65
CA PHE A 164 1.09 5.74 24.15
C PHE A 164 2.41 5.11 24.63
N TYR A 165 2.42 3.84 25.00
CA TYR A 165 3.61 3.14 25.51
C TYR A 165 4.40 2.35 24.42
N LEU A 166 3.83 2.13 23.23
CA LEU A 166 4.47 1.32 22.20
C LEU A 166 5.49 2.10 21.34
N HIS A 167 5.46 3.44 21.35
CA HIS A 167 6.46 4.25 20.63
C HIS A 167 7.89 4.15 21.22
N TYR A 168 8.05 3.64 22.45
CA TYR A 168 9.36 3.33 23.00
C TYR A 168 9.95 2.02 22.46
N ILE A 169 9.11 1.10 21.98
CA ILE A 169 9.52 -0.22 21.51
C ILE A 169 9.73 -0.22 19.99
N PHE A 170 8.93 0.58 19.27
CA PHE A 170 9.00 0.70 17.82
C PHE A 170 9.52 2.09 17.44
N PRO A 171 10.69 2.21 16.77
CA PRO A 171 11.15 3.48 16.23
C PRO A 171 10.17 3.95 15.15
N ILE A 172 9.42 4.99 15.48
CA ILE A 172 8.25 5.50 14.75
C ILE A 172 8.57 5.91 13.30
N GLY A 173 9.84 6.22 12.99
CA GLY A 173 10.23 6.71 11.67
C GLY A 173 10.21 5.69 10.53
N TYR A 174 10.25 4.39 10.82
CA TYR A 174 10.37 3.34 9.78
C TYR A 174 9.06 2.82 9.23
N PHE A 175 7.93 3.08 9.90
CA PHE A 175 6.64 2.48 9.54
C PHE A 175 5.73 3.38 8.71
N TRP A 176 6.11 4.66 8.54
CA TRP A 176 5.23 5.68 8.00
C TRP A 176 5.42 5.93 6.50
N ASP A 177 6.46 5.40 5.90
CA ASP A 177 6.86 5.69 4.51
C ASP A 177 6.47 4.58 3.51
N LEU A 178 5.53 3.68 3.88
CA LEU A 178 5.05 2.70 2.92
C LEU A 178 4.02 3.38 2.01
N GLU A 179 4.53 3.85 0.89
CA GLU A 179 3.78 4.50 -0.16
C GLU A 179 4.20 3.87 -1.49
N THR A 180 3.22 3.52 -2.34
CA THR A 180 3.54 3.06 -3.68
C THR A 180 3.67 4.26 -4.63
N ASP A 181 4.41 4.09 -5.72
CA ASP A 181 4.31 5.00 -6.84
C ASP A 181 2.88 5.01 -7.40
N TRP A 182 2.56 6.07 -8.15
CA TRP A 182 1.34 6.09 -8.95
C TRP A 182 1.45 5.10 -10.09
N TYR A 183 0.55 4.15 -10.14
CA TYR A 183 0.40 3.23 -11.24
C TYR A 183 -0.64 3.75 -12.22
N MET A 184 -0.32 3.74 -13.53
CA MET A 184 -1.16 4.29 -14.58
C MET A 184 -1.51 3.21 -15.60
N ILE A 185 -2.79 3.16 -15.98
CA ILE A 185 -3.30 2.20 -16.98
C ILE A 185 -4.15 2.98 -17.98
N ASP A 186 -3.76 2.94 -19.23
CA ASP A 186 -4.52 3.51 -20.34
C ASP A 186 -5.47 2.45 -20.94
N PHE A 187 -6.66 2.85 -21.26
CA PHE A 187 -7.62 2.00 -21.94
C PHE A 187 -8.56 2.81 -22.85
N VAL A 188 -9.17 2.11 -23.80
CA VAL A 188 -10.19 2.65 -24.70
C VAL A 188 -11.51 1.96 -24.37
N TYR A 189 -12.58 2.77 -24.22
CA TYR A 189 -13.91 2.26 -23.90
C TYR A 189 -14.77 2.12 -25.15
#